data_f08441a22eb14c07406137485ac15139
#
_entry.id   f08441a22eb14c07406137485ac15139
#
_cell.length_a   1.000
_cell.length_b   1.000
_cell.length_c   1.000
_cell.angle_alpha   90.00
_cell.angle_beta   90.00
_cell.angle_gamma   90.00
#
_symmetry.space_group_name_H-M   'P 1'
#
loop_
_entity.id
_entity.type
_entity.pdbx_description
1 polymer ?
#
loop_
_entity_poly.entity_id
_entity_poly.type
_entity_poly.pdbx_seq_one_letter_code
_entity_poly.pdbx_strand_id
1 'polypeptide(L)'
;DPGTNIMGFGVIKIIDSKITLLNSGVLNMKKEKDLGVKLKLIFEEMIQLIDTYLPDELAIEAQFFGQNVQSMLKLGKAQGVAIAAALSRSIPFEEYAPKKIKMSITGKGNSSKEQVAAMLIHILKVKSLPEPLDATDGLAAAVCHHFQSNSPNGSKKYSGWDSFLKNNPGKIKG
;
A
#
# COMPACT_ATOMS: atom_id res chain seq x y z
N ASP A 1 1.52 -4.83 0.14
CA ASP A 1 1.87 -5.51 -1.12
C ASP A 1 1.27 -6.91 -1.12
N PRO A 2 0.05 -7.08 -1.69
CA PRO A 2 -0.66 -8.34 -1.65
C PRO A 2 -0.11 -9.34 -2.68
N GLY A 3 0.54 -10.40 -2.20
CA GLY A 3 0.99 -11.53 -3.00
C GLY A 3 0.34 -12.85 -2.57
N THR A 4 0.23 -13.84 -3.47
CA THR A 4 -0.34 -15.15 -3.15
C THR A 4 0.68 -16.15 -2.55
N ASN A 5 1.95 -15.84 -2.56
CA ASN A 5 2.98 -16.64 -1.89
C ASN A 5 3.53 -15.94 -0.66
N ILE A 6 3.72 -14.65 -0.78
CA ILE A 6 4.14 -13.75 0.29
C ILE A 6 3.28 -12.49 0.17
N MET A 7 2.71 -12.01 1.28
CA MET A 7 2.12 -10.69 1.38
C MET A 7 2.98 -9.86 2.33
N GLY A 8 3.54 -8.76 1.84
CA GLY A 8 4.27 -7.80 2.67
C GLY A 8 3.33 -6.75 3.26
N PHE A 9 3.57 -6.36 4.50
CA PHE A 9 2.81 -5.29 5.15
C PHE A 9 3.70 -4.37 5.99
N GLY A 10 3.24 -3.14 6.16
CA GLY A 10 3.86 -2.17 7.06
C GLY A 10 2.81 -1.25 7.66
N VAL A 11 2.94 -0.97 8.95
CA VAL A 11 2.07 -0.07 9.71
C VAL A 11 2.91 1.06 10.26
N ILE A 12 2.57 2.28 9.90
CA ILE A 12 3.23 3.49 10.38
C ILE A 12 2.25 4.40 11.10
N LYS A 13 2.76 5.16 12.04
CA LYS A 13 2.01 6.23 12.74
C LYS A 13 2.66 7.57 12.45
N ILE A 14 1.84 8.57 12.14
CA ILE A 14 2.30 9.92 11.86
C ILE A 14 1.74 10.86 12.94
N ILE A 15 2.62 11.56 13.64
CA ILE A 15 2.28 12.61 14.60
C ILE A 15 3.22 13.79 14.33
N ASP A 16 2.68 15.00 14.15
CA ASP A 16 3.43 16.22 13.90
C ASP A 16 4.50 16.05 12.79
N SER A 17 4.10 15.43 11.68
CA SER A 17 4.96 15.09 10.52
C SER A 17 6.10 14.08 10.83
N LYS A 18 6.15 13.52 12.03
CA LYS A 18 7.09 12.46 12.40
C LYS A 18 6.49 11.10 12.09
N ILE A 19 7.19 10.33 11.26
CA ILE A 19 6.81 8.95 10.92
C ILE A 19 7.42 8.01 11.96
N THR A 20 6.61 7.12 12.52
CA THR A 20 7.04 6.07 13.45
C THR A 20 6.59 4.72 12.89
N LEU A 21 7.52 3.78 12.76
CA LEU A 21 7.20 2.40 12.42
C LEU A 21 6.56 1.72 13.63
N LEU A 22 5.32 1.19 13.45
CA LEU A 22 4.63 0.40 14.47
C LEU A 22 4.85 -1.09 14.26
N ASN A 23 4.72 -1.56 13.03
CA ASN A 23 4.93 -2.96 12.65
C ASN A 23 5.27 -3.08 11.17
N SER A 24 6.03 -4.09 10.81
CA SER A 24 6.19 -4.52 9.42
C SER A 24 6.56 -5.99 9.38
N GLY A 25 6.14 -6.68 8.35
CA GLY A 25 6.38 -8.12 8.23
C GLY A 25 5.85 -8.71 6.96
N VAL A 26 5.80 -10.03 6.94
CA VAL A 26 5.25 -10.81 5.83
C VAL A 26 4.33 -11.91 6.32
N LEU A 27 3.23 -12.12 5.62
CA LEU A 27 2.45 -13.34 5.68
C LEU A 27 3.01 -14.32 4.65
N ASN A 28 3.63 -15.41 5.10
CA ASN A 28 4.25 -16.41 4.25
C ASN A 28 3.30 -17.57 3.98
N MET A 29 2.81 -17.69 2.74
CA MET A 29 1.85 -18.70 2.29
C MET A 29 2.47 -19.67 1.26
N LYS A 30 3.81 -19.76 1.16
CA LYS A 30 4.49 -20.62 0.17
C LYS A 30 4.14 -22.10 0.31
N LYS A 31 3.88 -22.56 1.53
CA LYS A 31 3.54 -23.96 1.82
C LYS A 31 2.09 -24.29 1.48
N GLU A 32 1.23 -23.29 1.40
CA GLU A 32 -0.18 -23.48 1.06
C GLU A 32 -0.35 -23.63 -0.46
N LYS A 33 -1.12 -24.62 -0.88
CA LYS A 33 -1.36 -24.92 -2.31
C LYS A 33 -2.71 -24.41 -2.80
N ASP A 34 -3.69 -24.40 -1.90
CA ASP A 34 -5.06 -23.98 -2.22
C ASP A 34 -5.17 -22.45 -2.23
N LEU A 35 -5.66 -21.90 -3.34
CA LEU A 35 -5.83 -20.47 -3.49
C LEU A 35 -6.88 -19.90 -2.53
N GLY A 36 -7.98 -20.63 -2.30
CA GLY A 36 -9.04 -20.18 -1.39
C GLY A 36 -8.53 -20.04 0.03
N VAL A 37 -7.72 -21.01 0.50
CA VAL A 37 -7.06 -20.94 1.81
C VAL A 37 -6.11 -19.75 1.89
N LYS A 38 -5.31 -19.49 0.85
CA LYS A 38 -4.43 -18.30 0.80
C LYS A 38 -5.22 -17.00 0.90
N LEU A 39 -6.34 -16.88 0.17
CA LEU A 39 -7.19 -15.69 0.22
C LEU A 39 -7.82 -15.51 1.60
N LYS A 40 -8.24 -16.61 2.25
CA LYS A 40 -8.71 -16.57 3.63
C LYS A 40 -7.65 -16.07 4.59
N LEU A 41 -6.43 -16.59 4.50
CA LEU A 41 -5.30 -16.15 5.34
C LEU A 41 -4.99 -14.67 5.15
N ILE A 42 -5.02 -14.16 3.90
CA ILE A 42 -4.85 -12.73 3.62
C ILE A 42 -5.94 -11.91 4.31
N PHE A 43 -7.20 -12.34 4.22
CA PHE A 43 -8.32 -11.64 4.86
C PHE A 43 -8.15 -11.58 6.39
N GLU A 44 -7.85 -12.73 7.00
CA GLU A 44 -7.68 -12.86 8.45
C GLU A 44 -6.51 -12.00 8.96
N GLU A 45 -5.35 -12.03 8.27
CA GLU A 45 -4.21 -11.20 8.62
C GLU A 45 -4.53 -9.70 8.52
N MET A 46 -5.19 -9.28 7.43
CA MET A 46 -5.60 -7.89 7.26
C MET A 46 -6.56 -7.44 8.37
N ILE A 47 -7.54 -8.26 8.72
CA ILE A 47 -8.47 -7.95 9.83
C ILE A 47 -7.70 -7.84 11.15
N GLN A 48 -6.78 -8.77 11.43
CA GLN A 48 -5.97 -8.74 12.65
C GLN A 48 -5.11 -7.47 12.73
N LEU A 49 -4.46 -7.08 11.64
CA LEU A 49 -3.66 -5.84 11.57
C LEU A 49 -4.55 -4.61 11.79
N ILE A 50 -5.70 -4.55 11.14
CA ILE A 50 -6.64 -3.43 11.26
C ILE A 50 -7.19 -3.32 12.68
N ASP A 51 -7.65 -4.41 13.26
CA ASP A 51 -8.24 -4.42 14.59
C ASP A 51 -7.18 -4.15 15.69
N THR A 52 -5.90 -4.47 15.42
CA THR A 52 -4.79 -4.22 16.36
C THR A 52 -4.31 -2.77 16.32
N TYR A 53 -4.14 -2.21 15.12
CA TYR A 53 -3.48 -0.91 14.95
C TYR A 53 -4.45 0.24 14.67
N LEU A 54 -5.71 -0.05 14.34
CA LEU A 54 -6.78 0.91 14.04
C LEU A 54 -6.33 1.99 13.04
N PRO A 55 -5.86 1.60 11.83
CA PRO A 55 -5.35 2.55 10.86
C PRO A 55 -6.48 3.42 10.29
N ASP A 56 -6.16 4.66 9.92
CA ASP A 56 -7.10 5.58 9.28
C ASP A 56 -7.28 5.29 7.79
N GLU A 57 -6.22 4.81 7.11
CA GLU A 57 -6.19 4.59 5.67
C GLU A 57 -5.32 3.37 5.31
N LEU A 58 -5.65 2.71 4.19
CA LEU A 58 -4.85 1.64 3.60
C LEU A 58 -4.15 2.14 2.33
N ALA A 59 -2.84 2.00 2.26
CA ALA A 59 -2.08 2.14 1.02
C ALA A 59 -1.76 0.75 0.45
N ILE A 60 -1.99 0.56 -0.83
CA ILE A 60 -1.77 -0.72 -1.49
C ILE A 60 -1.00 -0.53 -2.80
N GLU A 61 -0.07 -1.44 -3.10
CA GLU A 61 0.61 -1.41 -4.39
C GLU A 61 -0.33 -1.89 -5.50
N ALA A 62 -0.50 -1.06 -6.53
CA ALA A 62 -1.33 -1.38 -7.69
C ALA A 62 -0.68 -2.51 -8.50
N GLN A 63 -1.49 -3.48 -8.89
CA GLN A 63 -1.04 -4.57 -9.74
C GLN A 63 -0.69 -4.05 -11.14
N PHE A 64 0.44 -4.46 -11.66
CA PHE A 64 0.90 -4.06 -12.99
C PHE A 64 0.67 -5.18 -14.01
N PHE A 65 0.36 -4.80 -15.25
CA PHE A 65 0.18 -5.76 -16.34
C PHE A 65 1.48 -6.53 -16.61
N GLY A 66 1.51 -7.80 -16.25
CA GLY A 66 2.61 -8.72 -16.54
C GLY A 66 2.28 -9.63 -17.73
N GLN A 67 3.26 -10.34 -18.23
CA GLN A 67 3.08 -11.27 -19.36
C GLN A 67 2.25 -12.52 -18.97
N ASN A 68 2.21 -12.87 -17.69
CA ASN A 68 1.49 -14.05 -17.21
C ASN A 68 0.11 -13.69 -16.64
N VAL A 69 -0.91 -13.84 -17.45
CA VAL A 69 -2.32 -13.54 -17.11
C VAL A 69 -2.80 -14.33 -15.89
N GLN A 70 -2.41 -15.61 -15.75
CA GLN A 70 -2.83 -16.44 -14.60
C GLN A 70 -2.26 -15.91 -13.28
N SER A 71 -1.01 -15.47 -13.28
CA SER A 71 -0.40 -14.85 -12.11
C SER A 71 -1.09 -13.53 -11.77
N MET A 72 -1.39 -12.71 -12.77
CA MET A 72 -2.09 -11.43 -12.56
C MET A 72 -3.49 -11.63 -11.97
N LEU A 73 -4.25 -12.61 -12.46
CA LEU A 73 -5.58 -12.92 -11.90
C LEU A 73 -5.49 -13.37 -10.43
N LYS A 74 -4.47 -14.13 -10.07
CA LYS A 74 -4.24 -14.53 -8.67
C LYS A 74 -3.87 -13.33 -7.80
N LEU A 75 -2.98 -12.46 -8.27
CA LEU A 75 -2.59 -11.25 -7.57
C LEU A 75 -3.77 -10.28 -7.40
N GLY A 76 -4.57 -10.07 -8.44
CA GLY A 76 -5.79 -9.25 -8.37
C GLY A 76 -6.80 -9.78 -7.35
N LYS A 77 -6.95 -11.11 -7.22
CA LYS A 77 -7.79 -11.72 -6.17
C LYS A 77 -7.24 -11.42 -4.78
N ALA A 78 -5.93 -11.57 -4.57
CA ALA A 78 -5.28 -11.26 -3.29
C ALA A 78 -5.46 -9.78 -2.91
N GLN A 79 -5.26 -8.88 -3.86
CA GLN A 79 -5.47 -7.44 -3.69
C GLN A 79 -6.92 -7.11 -3.34
N GLY A 80 -7.88 -7.67 -4.10
CA GLY A 80 -9.30 -7.47 -3.84
C GLY A 80 -9.73 -7.94 -2.45
N VAL A 81 -9.16 -9.04 -1.96
CA VAL A 81 -9.41 -9.53 -0.59
C VAL A 81 -8.83 -8.58 0.47
N ALA A 82 -7.63 -8.06 0.27
CA ALA A 82 -7.02 -7.09 1.19
C ALA A 82 -7.86 -5.78 1.24
N ILE A 83 -8.31 -5.29 0.08
CA ILE A 83 -9.20 -4.13 -0.02
C ILE A 83 -10.55 -4.42 0.66
N ALA A 84 -11.15 -5.57 0.42
CA ALA A 84 -12.43 -5.95 1.03
C ALA A 84 -12.34 -6.01 2.57
N ALA A 85 -11.22 -6.52 3.10
CA ALA A 85 -10.97 -6.52 4.53
C ALA A 85 -10.93 -5.10 5.11
N ALA A 86 -10.23 -4.15 4.46
CA ALA A 86 -10.20 -2.75 4.87
C ALA A 86 -11.60 -2.10 4.81
N LEU A 87 -12.30 -2.25 3.70
CA LEU A 87 -13.64 -1.70 3.51
C LEU A 87 -14.66 -2.28 4.51
N SER A 88 -14.52 -3.55 4.93
CA SER A 88 -15.37 -4.16 5.96
C SER A 88 -15.23 -3.48 7.34
N ARG A 89 -14.15 -2.75 7.56
CA ARG A 89 -13.89 -1.91 8.74
C ARG A 89 -14.03 -0.42 8.44
N SER A 90 -14.64 -0.06 7.30
CA SER A 90 -14.80 1.33 6.85
C SER A 90 -13.49 2.10 6.68
N ILE A 91 -12.38 1.40 6.40
CA ILE A 91 -11.08 1.98 6.13
C ILE A 91 -10.96 2.26 4.63
N PRO A 92 -10.78 3.52 4.22
CA PRO A 92 -10.55 3.87 2.82
C PRO A 92 -9.19 3.37 2.35
N PHE A 93 -9.03 3.18 1.04
CA PHE A 93 -7.77 2.75 0.46
C PHE A 93 -7.33 3.63 -0.72
N GLU A 94 -6.03 3.66 -0.96
CA GLU A 94 -5.41 4.29 -2.13
C GLU A 94 -4.41 3.33 -2.78
N GLU A 95 -4.42 3.30 -4.11
CA GLU A 95 -3.52 2.47 -4.90
C GLU A 95 -2.37 3.28 -5.49
N TYR A 96 -1.17 2.74 -5.41
CA TYR A 96 0.04 3.37 -5.91
C TYR A 96 0.79 2.47 -6.87
N ALA A 97 1.09 2.99 -8.07
CA ALA A 97 1.94 2.27 -9.02
C ALA A 97 3.34 2.02 -8.42
N PRO A 98 3.99 0.85 -8.69
CA PRO A 98 5.32 0.52 -8.16
C PRO A 98 6.37 1.60 -8.41
N LYS A 99 6.38 2.18 -9.63
CA LYS A 99 7.28 3.30 -9.96
C LYS A 99 7.04 4.55 -9.12
N LYS A 100 5.78 4.83 -8.76
CA LYS A 100 5.43 5.97 -7.93
C LYS A 100 5.89 5.77 -6.50
N ILE A 101 5.73 4.55 -5.96
CA ILE A 101 6.25 4.17 -4.63
C ILE A 101 7.76 4.39 -4.59
N LYS A 102 8.51 3.81 -5.52
CA LYS A 102 9.97 3.95 -5.59
C LYS A 102 10.40 5.41 -5.75
N MET A 103 9.74 6.17 -6.63
CA MET A 103 10.02 7.58 -6.84
C MET A 103 9.83 8.41 -5.57
N SER A 104 8.77 8.16 -4.81
CA SER A 104 8.47 8.90 -3.58
C SER A 104 9.49 8.65 -2.47
N ILE A 105 10.07 7.44 -2.40
CA ILE A 105 11.02 7.05 -1.38
C ILE A 105 12.46 7.46 -1.75
N THR A 106 12.87 7.22 -2.99
CA THR A 106 14.28 7.33 -3.42
C THR A 106 14.54 8.47 -4.40
N GLY A 107 13.50 9.15 -4.88
CA GLY A 107 13.61 10.11 -5.98
C GLY A 107 13.80 9.49 -7.37
N LYS A 108 13.86 8.14 -7.48
CA LYS A 108 14.06 7.41 -8.75
C LYS A 108 13.11 6.23 -8.85
N GLY A 109 12.30 6.17 -9.93
CA GLY A 109 11.30 5.11 -10.12
C GLY A 109 11.86 3.74 -10.51
N ASN A 110 13.15 3.64 -10.83
CA ASN A 110 13.86 2.40 -11.19
C ASN A 110 14.81 1.89 -10.10
N SER A 111 14.69 2.40 -8.87
CA SER A 111 15.51 1.94 -7.74
C SER A 111 15.30 0.46 -7.44
N SER A 112 16.38 -0.21 -7.00
CA SER A 112 16.30 -1.59 -6.53
C SER A 112 15.57 -1.69 -5.18
N LYS A 113 15.15 -2.90 -4.78
CA LYS A 113 14.52 -3.15 -3.47
C LYS A 113 15.47 -2.77 -2.32
N GLU A 114 16.76 -3.07 -2.47
CA GLU A 114 17.79 -2.75 -1.48
C GLU A 114 17.95 -1.23 -1.29
N GLN A 115 17.89 -0.46 -2.39
CA GLN A 115 17.93 0.99 -2.33
C GLN A 115 16.69 1.57 -1.63
N VAL A 116 15.51 1.01 -1.90
CA VAL A 116 14.27 1.39 -1.20
C VAL A 116 14.38 1.07 0.30
N ALA A 117 14.84 -0.13 0.66
CA ALA A 117 15.03 -0.54 2.05
C ALA A 117 16.01 0.38 2.79
N ALA A 118 17.16 0.71 2.18
CA ALA A 118 18.14 1.62 2.77
C ALA A 118 17.56 3.02 3.05
N MET A 119 16.76 3.55 2.10
CA MET A 119 16.09 4.83 2.29
C MET A 119 15.02 4.78 3.38
N LEU A 120 14.24 3.69 3.46
CA LEU A 120 13.24 3.50 4.52
C LEU A 120 13.89 3.47 5.91
N ILE A 121 15.02 2.78 6.08
CA ILE A 121 15.81 2.79 7.32
C ILE A 121 16.16 4.24 7.74
N HIS A 122 16.61 5.05 6.78
CA HIS A 122 16.94 6.44 7.01
C HIS A 122 15.71 7.30 7.35
N ILE A 123 14.63 7.19 6.58
CA ILE A 123 13.39 7.95 6.76
C ILE A 123 12.76 7.64 8.13
N LEU A 124 12.68 6.36 8.47
CA LEU A 124 12.06 5.88 9.71
C LEU A 124 12.99 5.97 10.93
N LYS A 125 14.28 6.25 10.71
CA LYS A 125 15.32 6.32 11.75
C LYS A 125 15.41 5.04 12.59
N VAL A 126 15.26 3.88 11.94
CA VAL A 126 15.40 2.55 12.56
C VAL A 126 16.77 1.97 12.28
N LYS A 127 17.22 1.01 13.09
CA LYS A 127 18.52 0.36 12.91
C LYS A 127 18.54 -0.64 11.77
N SER A 128 17.43 -1.33 11.56
CA SER A 128 17.22 -2.33 10.50
C SER A 128 15.73 -2.49 10.21
N LEU A 129 15.40 -3.05 9.07
CA LEU A 129 14.06 -3.50 8.72
C LEU A 129 13.97 -5.03 8.83
N PRO A 130 12.78 -5.59 9.04
CA PRO A 130 12.59 -7.05 9.05
C PRO A 130 12.98 -7.68 7.71
N GLU A 131 13.54 -8.86 7.78
CA GLU A 131 13.67 -9.73 6.61
C GLU A 131 12.44 -10.64 6.47
N PRO A 132 12.05 -11.06 5.26
CA PRO A 132 12.67 -10.76 3.96
C PRO A 132 12.33 -9.36 3.44
N LEU A 133 13.02 -8.92 2.36
CA LEU A 133 12.80 -7.62 1.71
C LEU A 133 11.35 -7.38 1.24
N ASP A 134 10.56 -8.44 1.05
CA ASP A 134 9.13 -8.33 0.73
C ASP A 134 8.34 -7.57 1.84
N ALA A 135 8.82 -7.57 3.09
CA ALA A 135 8.25 -6.75 4.17
C ALA A 135 8.41 -5.25 3.89
N THR A 136 9.43 -4.86 3.12
CA THR A 136 9.69 -3.45 2.81
C THR A 136 8.75 -2.90 1.73
N ASP A 137 8.18 -3.73 0.87
CA ASP A 137 7.29 -3.29 -0.20
C ASP A 137 5.98 -2.72 0.38
N GLY A 138 5.35 -3.43 1.34
CA GLY A 138 4.18 -2.93 2.06
C GLY A 138 4.48 -1.65 2.87
N LEU A 139 5.65 -1.61 3.53
CA LEU A 139 6.08 -0.43 4.28
C LEU A 139 6.34 0.77 3.37
N ALA A 140 6.94 0.55 2.19
CA ALA A 140 7.16 1.58 1.19
C ALA A 140 5.85 2.19 0.68
N ALA A 141 4.80 1.37 0.49
CA ALA A 141 3.48 1.85 0.12
C ALA A 141 2.90 2.80 1.18
N ALA A 142 3.01 2.45 2.46
CA ALA A 142 2.53 3.28 3.57
C ALA A 142 3.30 4.64 3.65
N VAL A 143 4.63 4.62 3.52
CA VAL A 143 5.44 5.86 3.52
C VAL A 143 5.17 6.70 2.28
N CYS A 144 4.99 6.07 1.11
CA CYS A 144 4.58 6.76 -0.13
C CYS A 144 3.26 7.49 0.07
N HIS A 145 2.28 6.85 0.68
CA HIS A 145 0.97 7.43 0.96
C HIS A 145 1.10 8.70 1.82
N HIS A 146 1.87 8.63 2.90
CA HIS A 146 2.13 9.80 3.74
C HIS A 146 2.71 10.99 2.94
N PHE A 147 3.70 10.74 2.07
CA PHE A 147 4.29 11.80 1.25
C PHE A 147 3.31 12.38 0.22
N GLN A 148 2.42 11.55 -0.33
CA GLN A 148 1.41 12.00 -1.29
C GLN A 148 0.28 12.79 -0.61
N SER A 149 -0.18 12.36 0.56
CA SER A 149 -1.24 13.03 1.33
C SER A 149 -0.83 14.43 1.81
N ASN A 150 0.46 14.64 2.09
CA ASN A 150 1.03 15.93 2.50
C ASN A 150 1.56 16.79 1.33
N SER A 151 1.47 16.33 0.10
CA SER A 151 1.92 17.11 -1.05
C SER A 151 0.95 18.27 -1.33
N PRO A 152 1.41 19.53 -1.48
CA PRO A 152 0.57 20.67 -1.85
C PRO A 152 -0.17 20.47 -3.19
N ASN A 153 0.32 19.56 -4.03
CA ASN A 153 -0.27 19.12 -5.29
C ASN A 153 -1.05 17.81 -5.16
N GLY A 154 -1.31 17.32 -3.96
CA GLY A 154 -2.22 16.21 -3.73
C GLY A 154 -3.53 16.53 -4.42
N SER A 155 -3.95 15.70 -5.37
CA SER A 155 -5.19 15.88 -6.12
C SER A 155 -6.30 16.19 -5.13
N LYS A 156 -6.92 17.39 -5.24
CA LYS A 156 -8.10 17.74 -4.45
C LYS A 156 -9.07 16.58 -4.62
N LYS A 157 -9.26 15.78 -3.56
CA LYS A 157 -10.27 14.71 -3.57
C LYS A 157 -11.62 15.42 -3.68
N TYR A 158 -12.22 15.36 -4.84
CA TYR A 158 -13.58 15.83 -5.02
C TYR A 158 -14.53 14.76 -4.50
N SER A 159 -15.35 15.08 -3.53
CA SER A 159 -16.35 14.17 -2.95
C SER A 159 -17.51 13.86 -3.89
N GLY A 160 -17.30 13.95 -5.20
CA GLY A 160 -18.27 13.72 -6.26
C GLY A 160 -18.23 14.80 -7.34
N TRP A 161 -19.02 14.58 -8.39
CA TRP A 161 -19.09 15.44 -9.58
C TRP A 161 -19.45 16.90 -9.23
N ASP A 162 -20.37 17.11 -8.29
CA ASP A 162 -20.76 18.46 -7.83
C ASP A 162 -19.62 19.24 -7.20
N SER A 163 -18.76 18.56 -6.41
CA SER A 163 -17.57 19.16 -5.82
C SER A 163 -16.53 19.49 -6.90
N PHE A 164 -16.37 18.64 -7.91
CA PHE A 164 -15.50 18.91 -9.06
C PHE A 164 -15.99 20.15 -9.84
N LEU A 165 -17.28 20.26 -10.13
CA LEU A 165 -17.89 21.38 -10.85
C LEU A 165 -17.71 22.70 -10.14
N LYS A 166 -17.99 22.76 -8.82
CA LYS A 166 -17.78 23.97 -8.01
C LYS A 166 -16.36 24.49 -8.03
N ASN A 167 -15.37 23.61 -8.11
CA ASN A 167 -13.94 23.97 -8.10
C ASN A 167 -13.33 24.14 -9.49
N ASN A 168 -14.09 23.88 -10.57
CA ASN A 168 -13.64 24.01 -11.96
C ASN A 168 -14.71 24.68 -12.86
N PRO A 169 -15.19 25.89 -12.57
CA PRO A 169 -16.30 26.50 -13.28
C PRO A 169 -16.05 26.79 -14.77
N GLY A 170 -14.81 26.75 -15.23
CA GLY A 170 -14.43 26.99 -16.63
C GLY A 170 -14.19 25.74 -17.48
N LYS A 171 -14.37 24.52 -16.95
CA LYS A 171 -14.10 23.26 -17.68
C LYS A 171 -15.32 22.66 -18.36
N ILE A 172 -16.50 23.24 -18.18
CA ILE A 172 -17.72 22.82 -18.88
C ILE A 172 -18.03 23.89 -19.92
N LYS A 173 -17.59 23.66 -21.15
CA LYS A 173 -18.19 24.31 -22.31
C LYS A 173 -19.25 23.34 -22.82
N GLY A 174 -20.53 23.82 -22.80
CA GLY A 174 -21.62 23.19 -23.53
C GLY A 174 -21.33 23.16 -25.02
#